data_504c4ec661c61ec61691a4453977de58
#
_entry.id   504c4ec661c61ec61691a4453977de58
#
_cell.length_a   1.000
_cell.length_b   1.000
_cell.length_c   1.000
_cell.angle_alpha   90.00
_cell.angle_beta   90.00
_cell.angle_gamma   90.00
#
_symmetry.space_group_name_H-M   'P 1'
#
loop_
_entity.id
_entity.type
_entity.pdbx_description
1 polymer ?
#
loop_
_entity_poly.entity_id
_entity_poly.type
_entity_poly.pdbx_seq_one_letter_code
_entity_poly.pdbx_strand_id
1 'polypeptide(L)'
;MCEVNGIVFRLSCPYTSSQNGKFERKIRSINNIIRTLLIHASLPTSFWHHALEMATYLLNILPSKTINFESPLKMLYHKGNPSYSHLWVFGCLWFPLFPSSKIHKLQPRSTKCVFLGYPSNHRRYKCLDLSSNKIIIFRHVLFDETIFPYVKLHISRPNTYTFLDNDLSPYTIQHLMDQNQTI
;
A
#
# COMPACT_ATOMS: atom_id res chain seq x y z
N MET A 1 -29.17 6.98 2.47
CA MET A 1 -28.10 6.37 1.65
C MET A 1 -27.54 5.06 2.23
N CYS A 2 -27.34 4.94 3.54
CA CYS A 2 -26.83 3.69 4.15
C CYS A 2 -27.82 2.53 4.09
N GLU A 3 -29.10 2.76 4.42
CA GLU A 3 -30.15 1.71 4.45
C GLU A 3 -30.41 1.08 3.08
N VAL A 4 -30.36 1.87 2.01
CA VAL A 4 -30.54 1.39 0.63
C VAL A 4 -29.45 0.36 0.25
N ASN A 5 -28.28 0.42 0.90
CA ASN A 5 -27.17 -0.50 0.68
C ASN A 5 -27.07 -1.59 1.76
N GLY A 6 -28.11 -1.78 2.57
CA GLY A 6 -28.13 -2.78 3.63
C GLY A 6 -27.20 -2.48 4.82
N ILE A 7 -26.79 -1.21 4.99
CA ILE A 7 -25.89 -0.79 6.07
C ILE A 7 -26.73 -0.32 7.25
N VAL A 8 -26.67 -1.06 8.36
CA VAL A 8 -27.35 -0.72 9.62
C VAL A 8 -26.40 0.14 10.47
N PHE A 9 -26.86 1.33 10.82
CA PHE A 9 -26.15 2.23 11.71
C PHE A 9 -26.34 1.79 13.17
N ARG A 10 -25.26 1.50 13.88
CA ARG A 10 -25.29 1.21 15.33
C ARG A 10 -24.39 2.21 16.03
N LEU A 11 -24.95 2.89 17.02
CA LEU A 11 -24.23 3.84 17.85
C LEU A 11 -23.79 3.15 19.16
N SER A 12 -22.56 3.40 19.58
CA SER A 12 -22.09 3.05 20.93
C SER A 12 -22.44 4.16 21.92
N CYS A 13 -22.49 3.83 23.22
CA CYS A 13 -22.69 4.84 24.24
C CYS A 13 -21.59 5.89 24.24
N PRO A 14 -21.90 7.18 24.46
CA PRO A 14 -20.87 8.20 24.61
C PRO A 14 -19.86 7.82 25.70
N TYR A 15 -18.58 8.16 25.46
CA TYR A 15 -17.47 7.95 26.40
C TYR A 15 -17.15 6.47 26.75
N THR A 16 -17.67 5.49 26.00
CA THR A 16 -17.38 4.06 26.20
C THR A 16 -16.55 3.48 25.06
N SER A 17 -15.25 3.77 25.02
CA SER A 17 -14.31 3.28 24.00
C SER A 17 -14.21 1.75 23.96
N SER A 18 -14.40 1.07 25.10
CA SER A 18 -14.38 -0.40 25.21
C SER A 18 -15.40 -1.11 24.31
N GLN A 19 -16.53 -0.46 24.00
CA GLN A 19 -17.54 -0.99 23.07
C GLN A 19 -17.05 -1.00 21.61
N ASN A 20 -16.07 -0.18 21.27
CA ASN A 20 -15.48 -0.05 19.93
C ASN A 20 -14.17 -0.81 19.74
N GLY A 21 -13.74 -1.63 20.69
CA GLY A 21 -12.44 -2.29 20.70
C GLY A 21 -12.15 -3.17 19.46
N LYS A 22 -13.17 -3.71 18.77
CA LYS A 22 -12.99 -4.43 17.49
C LYS A 22 -12.61 -3.46 16.37
N PHE A 23 -13.27 -2.30 16.31
CA PHE A 23 -13.03 -1.27 15.32
C PHE A 23 -11.66 -0.63 15.52
N GLU A 24 -11.31 -0.29 16.75
CA GLU A 24 -9.99 0.28 17.09
C GLU A 24 -8.85 -0.65 16.72
N ARG A 25 -8.98 -1.96 17.03
CA ARG A 25 -8.00 -2.96 16.58
C ARG A 25 -7.85 -3.03 15.07
N LYS A 26 -8.97 -2.90 14.33
CA LYS A 26 -8.93 -2.91 12.87
C LYS A 26 -8.22 -1.68 12.31
N ILE A 27 -8.51 -0.49 12.87
CA ILE A 27 -7.81 0.76 12.51
C ILE A 27 -6.31 0.63 12.80
N ARG A 28 -5.95 0.13 13.98
CA ARG A 28 -4.54 -0.09 14.34
C ARG A 28 -3.84 -1.02 13.36
N SER A 29 -4.49 -2.11 12.96
CA SER A 29 -3.94 -3.03 11.96
C SER A 29 -3.74 -2.35 10.61
N ILE A 30 -4.70 -1.54 10.15
CA ILE A 30 -4.59 -0.79 8.90
C ILE A 30 -3.42 0.20 8.97
N ASN A 31 -3.34 0.98 10.06
CA ASN A 31 -2.27 1.97 10.26
C ASN A 31 -0.89 1.31 10.28
N ASN A 32 -0.75 0.15 10.92
CA ASN A 32 0.51 -0.59 10.91
C ASN A 32 0.92 -1.01 9.50
N ILE A 33 -0.03 -1.52 8.69
CA ILE A 33 0.27 -1.87 7.29
C ILE A 33 0.65 -0.63 6.49
N ILE A 34 -0.05 0.50 6.66
CA ILE A 34 0.30 1.75 5.97
C ILE A 34 1.74 2.17 6.30
N ARG A 35 2.10 2.18 7.58
CA ARG A 35 3.47 2.50 8.04
C ARG A 35 4.49 1.56 7.41
N THR A 36 4.24 0.24 7.47
CA THR A 36 5.13 -0.77 6.88
C THR A 36 5.32 -0.53 5.38
N LEU A 37 4.26 -0.30 4.62
CA LEU A 37 4.34 -0.05 3.19
C LEU A 37 5.15 1.21 2.86
N LEU A 38 4.91 2.31 3.58
CA LEU A 38 5.63 3.57 3.36
C LEU A 38 7.10 3.47 3.74
N ILE A 39 7.42 2.88 4.89
CA ILE A 39 8.80 2.71 5.38
C ILE A 39 9.58 1.80 4.43
N HIS A 40 9.04 0.63 4.09
CA HIS A 40 9.68 -0.31 3.18
C HIS A 40 9.98 0.30 1.81
N ALA A 41 9.05 1.08 1.28
CA ALA A 41 9.20 1.76 0.00
C ALA A 41 10.01 3.07 0.09
N SER A 42 10.37 3.52 1.30
CA SER A 42 10.97 4.83 1.58
C SER A 42 10.18 6.01 0.99
N LEU A 43 8.85 5.84 0.90
CA LEU A 43 7.94 6.85 0.38
C LEU A 43 7.60 7.86 1.47
N PRO A 44 7.52 9.17 1.14
CA PRO A 44 7.09 10.18 2.10
C PRO A 44 5.64 9.96 2.55
N THR A 45 5.31 10.44 3.75
CA THR A 45 3.99 10.29 4.36
C THR A 45 2.85 10.89 3.53
N SER A 46 3.14 11.84 2.62
CA SER A 46 2.15 12.37 1.67
C SER A 46 1.48 11.30 0.80
N PHE A 47 2.11 10.14 0.62
CA PHE A 47 1.54 9.00 -0.10
C PHE A 47 0.66 8.07 0.76
N TRP A 48 0.32 8.49 2.00
CA TRP A 48 -0.46 7.69 2.94
C TRP A 48 -1.78 7.16 2.35
N HIS A 49 -2.46 7.94 1.51
CA HIS A 49 -3.73 7.56 0.90
C HIS A 49 -3.58 6.39 -0.10
N HIS A 50 -2.47 6.33 -0.85
CA HIS A 50 -2.17 5.19 -1.71
C HIS A 50 -1.80 3.95 -0.91
N ALA A 51 -1.04 4.13 0.18
CA ALA A 51 -0.74 3.05 1.11
C ALA A 51 -2.00 2.53 1.82
N LEU A 52 -2.98 3.40 2.15
CA LEU A 52 -4.29 3.01 2.69
C LEU A 52 -5.09 2.18 1.69
N GLU A 53 -5.17 2.60 0.42
CA GLU A 53 -5.83 1.83 -0.63
C GLU A 53 -5.20 0.44 -0.79
N MET A 54 -3.86 0.36 -0.79
CA MET A 54 -3.14 -0.91 -0.87
C MET A 54 -3.35 -1.77 0.37
N ALA A 55 -3.30 -1.20 1.58
CA ALA A 55 -3.54 -1.91 2.83
C ALA A 55 -4.95 -2.51 2.89
N THR A 56 -5.97 -1.74 2.52
CA THR A 56 -7.35 -2.22 2.48
C THR A 56 -7.55 -3.31 1.43
N TYR A 57 -6.92 -3.16 0.27
CA TYR A 57 -6.93 -4.19 -0.77
C TYR A 57 -6.32 -5.50 -0.27
N LEU A 58 -5.12 -5.46 0.33
CA LEU A 58 -4.44 -6.63 0.88
C LEU A 58 -5.25 -7.30 1.99
N LEU A 59 -5.81 -6.52 2.93
CA LEU A 59 -6.62 -7.06 4.02
C LEU A 59 -7.89 -7.78 3.53
N ASN A 60 -8.43 -7.40 2.38
CA ASN A 60 -9.61 -8.02 1.80
C ASN A 60 -9.31 -9.31 1.04
N ILE A 61 -8.12 -9.45 0.46
CA ILE A 61 -7.76 -10.63 -0.34
C ILE A 61 -6.96 -11.67 0.45
N LEU A 62 -6.21 -11.25 1.48
CA LEU A 62 -5.38 -12.16 2.28
C LEU A 62 -6.23 -12.98 3.26
N PRO A 63 -5.84 -14.24 3.53
CA PRO A 63 -6.54 -15.09 4.48
C PRO A 63 -6.43 -14.55 5.91
N SER A 64 -7.49 -14.73 6.71
CA SER A 64 -7.54 -14.27 8.10
C SER A 64 -7.92 -15.39 9.05
N LYS A 65 -7.24 -15.50 10.20
CA LYS A 65 -7.55 -16.47 11.25
C LYS A 65 -9.00 -16.36 11.76
N THR A 66 -9.56 -15.14 11.78
CA THR A 66 -10.91 -14.89 12.28
C THR A 66 -12.01 -15.51 11.43
N ILE A 67 -11.71 -15.91 10.20
CA ILE A 67 -12.63 -16.51 9.23
C ILE A 67 -12.03 -17.82 8.67
N ASN A 68 -11.45 -18.64 9.55
CA ASN A 68 -10.90 -19.96 9.23
C ASN A 68 -9.90 -19.97 8.07
N PHE A 69 -8.99 -18.97 8.03
CA PHE A 69 -7.99 -18.79 6.96
C PHE A 69 -8.59 -18.58 5.56
N GLU A 70 -9.85 -18.19 5.48
CA GLU A 70 -10.44 -17.74 4.22
C GLU A 70 -10.16 -16.23 4.01
N SER A 71 -10.28 -15.74 2.76
CA SER A 71 -10.20 -14.32 2.50
C SER A 71 -11.56 -13.64 2.70
N PRO A 72 -11.60 -12.40 3.24
CA PRO A 72 -12.84 -11.65 3.37
C PRO A 72 -13.60 -11.50 2.04
N LEU A 73 -12.85 -11.30 0.94
CA LEU A 73 -13.42 -11.18 -0.40
C LEU A 73 -14.14 -12.46 -0.85
N LYS A 74 -13.54 -13.63 -0.60
CA LYS A 74 -14.17 -14.92 -0.88
C LYS A 74 -15.44 -15.12 -0.08
N MET A 75 -15.39 -14.80 1.22
CA MET A 75 -16.55 -14.93 2.11
C MET A 75 -17.71 -14.03 1.69
N LEU A 76 -17.40 -12.78 1.26
CA LEU A 76 -18.43 -11.83 0.88
C LEU A 76 -19.10 -12.15 -0.45
N TYR A 77 -18.33 -12.57 -1.45
CA TYR A 77 -18.83 -12.75 -2.81
C TYR A 77 -19.07 -14.22 -3.17
N HIS A 78 -18.78 -15.17 -2.29
CA HIS A 78 -18.87 -16.61 -2.53
C HIS A 78 -18.17 -17.09 -3.82
N LYS A 79 -17.14 -16.35 -4.24
CA LYS A 79 -16.30 -16.69 -5.40
C LYS A 79 -15.16 -17.60 -4.98
N GLY A 80 -14.53 -18.26 -5.97
CA GLY A 80 -13.34 -19.10 -5.74
C GLY A 80 -12.20 -18.34 -5.03
N ASN A 81 -11.13 -19.06 -4.70
CA ASN A 81 -9.96 -18.47 -4.03
C ASN A 81 -9.39 -17.31 -4.85
N PRO A 82 -9.01 -16.20 -4.21
CA PRO A 82 -8.38 -15.10 -4.91
C PRO A 82 -7.03 -15.55 -5.50
N SER A 83 -6.72 -15.10 -6.71
CA SER A 83 -5.39 -15.27 -7.30
C SER A 83 -4.44 -14.22 -6.73
N TYR A 84 -3.22 -14.61 -6.38
CA TYR A 84 -2.18 -13.72 -5.88
C TYR A 84 -1.11 -13.40 -6.92
N SER A 85 -1.17 -13.99 -8.12
CA SER A 85 -0.18 -13.84 -9.19
C SER A 85 -0.03 -12.41 -9.72
N HIS A 86 -1.01 -11.55 -9.42
CA HIS A 86 -1.02 -10.15 -9.82
C HIS A 86 -0.54 -9.20 -8.73
N LEU A 87 -0.15 -9.73 -7.56
CA LEU A 87 0.36 -8.91 -6.45
C LEU A 87 1.81 -8.53 -6.70
N TRP A 88 2.08 -7.24 -6.52
CA TRP A 88 3.40 -6.65 -6.67
C TRP A 88 3.75 -5.82 -5.44
N VAL A 89 5.05 -5.69 -5.16
CA VAL A 89 5.53 -4.97 -3.98
C VAL A 89 5.29 -3.47 -4.14
N PHE A 90 4.59 -2.88 -3.16
CA PHE A 90 4.30 -1.46 -3.12
C PHE A 90 5.58 -0.62 -3.10
N GLY A 91 5.66 0.39 -3.96
CA GLY A 91 6.82 1.27 -4.05
C GLY A 91 7.96 0.76 -4.91
N CYS A 92 7.88 -0.44 -5.50
CA CYS A 92 8.93 -0.97 -6.37
C CYS A 92 9.03 -0.20 -7.70
N LEU A 93 10.18 -0.36 -8.36
CA LEU A 93 10.43 0.23 -9.69
C LEU A 93 9.55 -0.42 -10.74
N TRP A 94 9.05 0.41 -11.63
CA TRP A 94 8.11 0.02 -12.63
C TRP A 94 8.33 0.73 -13.97
N PHE A 95 8.13 0.01 -15.07
CA PHE A 95 8.31 0.50 -16.42
C PHE A 95 7.03 0.32 -17.24
N PRO A 96 6.17 1.36 -17.38
CA PRO A 96 5.00 1.30 -18.25
C PRO A 96 5.44 1.28 -19.72
N LEU A 97 4.81 0.44 -20.52
CA LEU A 97 5.04 0.41 -21.97
C LEU A 97 4.06 1.37 -22.65
N PHE A 98 4.58 2.47 -23.18
CA PHE A 98 3.78 3.41 -23.94
C PHE A 98 3.42 2.85 -25.32
N PRO A 99 2.17 3.04 -25.81
CA PRO A 99 1.78 2.64 -27.15
C PRO A 99 2.65 3.34 -28.21
N SER A 100 3.11 2.58 -29.18
CA SER A 100 3.98 3.10 -30.27
C SER A 100 3.34 4.23 -31.11
N SER A 101 2.02 4.37 -31.07
CA SER A 101 1.28 5.43 -31.77
C SER A 101 1.47 6.83 -31.18
N LYS A 102 1.98 6.94 -29.94
CA LYS A 102 2.15 8.23 -29.24
C LYS A 102 3.60 8.69 -29.12
N ILE A 103 4.56 7.91 -29.60
CA ILE A 103 5.98 8.16 -29.38
C ILE A 103 6.73 8.02 -30.72
N HIS A 104 7.65 8.95 -30.99
CA HIS A 104 8.55 8.84 -32.13
C HIS A 104 9.39 7.55 -32.03
N LYS A 105 9.64 6.89 -33.17
CA LYS A 105 10.27 5.56 -33.23
C LYS A 105 11.61 5.44 -32.48
N LEU A 106 12.34 6.53 -32.32
CA LEU A 106 13.64 6.60 -31.65
C LEU A 106 13.58 7.10 -30.20
N GLN A 107 12.40 7.47 -29.70
CA GLN A 107 12.25 7.90 -28.31
C GLN A 107 12.09 6.70 -27.36
N PRO A 108 12.51 6.85 -26.09
CA PRO A 108 12.30 5.83 -25.07
C PRO A 108 10.79 5.49 -24.94
N ARG A 109 10.47 4.20 -25.01
CA ARG A 109 9.08 3.72 -24.91
C ARG A 109 8.60 3.53 -23.47
N SER A 110 9.42 3.86 -22.53
CA SER A 110 9.12 3.66 -21.10
C SER A 110 9.79 4.75 -20.26
N THR A 111 9.18 5.07 -19.13
CA THR A 111 9.74 5.94 -18.08
C THR A 111 9.85 5.16 -16.78
N LYS A 112 10.73 5.63 -15.88
CA LYS A 112 10.84 5.05 -14.54
C LYS A 112 9.67 5.52 -13.69
N CYS A 113 8.89 4.59 -13.19
CA CYS A 113 7.74 4.84 -12.34
C CYS A 113 7.84 4.08 -11.03
N VAL A 114 7.04 4.48 -10.04
CA VAL A 114 6.90 3.82 -8.76
C VAL A 114 5.51 3.22 -8.67
N PHE A 115 5.40 1.96 -8.29
CA PHE A 115 4.13 1.29 -8.13
C PHE A 115 3.38 1.77 -6.88
N LEU A 116 2.15 2.24 -7.04
CA LEU A 116 1.31 2.78 -5.98
C LEU A 116 0.02 1.97 -5.72
N GLY A 117 -0.12 0.80 -6.33
CA GLY A 117 -1.25 -0.10 -6.09
C GLY A 117 -2.21 -0.24 -7.27
N TYR A 118 -3.44 -0.63 -6.96
CA TYR A 118 -4.47 -1.01 -7.92
C TYR A 118 -5.61 0.01 -7.90
N PRO A 119 -6.04 0.54 -9.06
CA PRO A 119 -7.22 1.39 -9.12
C PRO A 119 -8.49 0.56 -8.87
N SER A 120 -9.47 1.15 -8.17
CA SER A 120 -10.70 0.47 -7.72
C SER A 120 -11.57 -0.09 -8.85
N ASN A 121 -11.54 0.52 -10.04
CA ASN A 121 -12.49 0.22 -11.12
C ASN A 121 -11.88 -0.47 -12.35
N HIS A 122 -10.58 -0.82 -12.33
CA HIS A 122 -9.91 -1.34 -13.51
C HIS A 122 -8.89 -2.42 -13.17
N ARG A 123 -8.78 -3.44 -14.03
CA ARG A 123 -7.67 -4.41 -14.01
C ARG A 123 -6.39 -3.76 -14.56
N ARG A 124 -5.89 -2.75 -13.87
CA ARG A 124 -4.73 -1.93 -14.26
C ARG A 124 -3.89 -1.65 -13.02
N TYR A 125 -2.75 -1.01 -13.24
CA TYR A 125 -1.80 -0.65 -12.21
C TYR A 125 -1.69 0.88 -12.11
N LYS A 126 -1.67 1.39 -10.88
CA LYS A 126 -1.48 2.82 -10.58
C LYS A 126 0.00 3.06 -10.29
N CYS A 127 0.60 4.03 -10.95
CA CYS A 127 2.00 4.39 -10.72
C CYS A 127 2.23 5.89 -10.72
N LEU A 128 3.34 6.28 -10.10
CA LEU A 128 3.88 7.62 -10.13
C LEU A 128 5.01 7.67 -11.14
N ASP A 129 4.88 8.49 -12.16
CA ASP A 129 5.98 8.81 -13.06
C ASP A 129 6.97 9.74 -12.37
N LEU A 130 8.22 9.30 -12.23
CA LEU A 130 9.27 10.05 -11.55
C LEU A 130 9.73 11.29 -12.33
N SER A 131 9.52 11.32 -13.64
CA SER A 131 9.92 12.45 -14.49
C SER A 131 8.92 13.60 -14.43
N SER A 132 7.62 13.29 -14.51
CA SER A 132 6.56 14.28 -14.55
C SER A 132 5.88 14.51 -13.19
N ASN A 133 6.17 13.66 -12.20
CA ASN A 133 5.52 13.62 -10.87
C ASN A 133 3.98 13.48 -10.97
N LYS A 134 3.51 12.79 -12.01
CA LYS A 134 2.09 12.55 -12.26
C LYS A 134 1.73 11.09 -12.01
N ILE A 135 0.51 10.88 -11.52
CA ILE A 135 -0.05 9.53 -11.38
C ILE A 135 -0.63 9.11 -12.72
N ILE A 136 -0.21 7.95 -13.19
CA ILE A 136 -0.64 7.33 -14.43
C ILE A 136 -1.15 5.91 -14.18
N ILE A 137 -2.07 5.45 -15.04
CA ILE A 137 -2.69 4.12 -14.93
C ILE A 137 -2.41 3.33 -16.20
N PHE A 138 -1.74 2.18 -16.08
CA PHE A 138 -1.35 1.33 -17.20
C PHE A 138 -1.76 -0.13 -17.00
N ARG A 139 -1.78 -0.89 -18.10
CA ARG A 139 -2.10 -2.31 -18.11
C ARG A 139 -0.88 -3.19 -18.40
N HIS A 140 -0.04 -2.78 -19.35
CA HIS A 140 1.13 -3.56 -19.77
C HIS A 140 2.40 -2.95 -19.19
N VAL A 141 3.14 -3.73 -18.41
CA VAL A 141 4.23 -3.23 -17.57
C VAL A 141 5.27 -4.30 -17.30
N LEU A 142 6.49 -3.83 -17.03
CA LEU A 142 7.57 -4.64 -16.48
C LEU A 142 7.87 -4.16 -15.06
N PHE A 143 7.90 -5.07 -14.10
CA PHE A 143 8.21 -4.79 -12.70
C PHE A 143 9.63 -5.20 -12.37
N ASP A 144 10.27 -4.41 -11.51
CA ASP A 144 11.50 -4.77 -10.82
C ASP A 144 11.28 -4.57 -9.32
N GLU A 145 10.98 -5.65 -8.61
CA GLU A 145 10.69 -5.64 -7.18
C GLU A 145 11.94 -5.50 -6.30
N THR A 146 13.12 -5.60 -6.89
CA THR A 146 14.39 -5.46 -6.16
C THR A 146 14.83 -4.01 -5.99
N ILE A 147 14.24 -3.10 -6.77
CA ILE A 147 14.61 -1.69 -6.80
C ILE A 147 13.49 -0.82 -6.26
N PHE A 148 13.82 0.02 -5.27
CA PHE A 148 12.95 1.03 -4.71
C PHE A 148 13.51 2.41 -5.04
N PRO A 149 12.93 3.15 -6.00
CA PRO A 149 13.51 4.41 -6.48
C PRO A 149 13.63 5.48 -5.40
N TYR A 150 12.69 5.52 -4.45
CA TYR A 150 12.71 6.51 -3.37
C TYR A 150 13.83 6.27 -2.36
N VAL A 151 14.30 5.05 -2.14
CA VAL A 151 15.47 4.78 -1.29
C VAL A 151 16.68 5.55 -1.80
N LYS A 152 16.93 5.58 -3.11
CA LYS A 152 18.06 6.31 -3.71
C LYS A 152 17.90 7.82 -3.67
N LEU A 153 16.67 8.33 -3.74
CA LEU A 153 16.38 9.77 -3.67
C LEU A 153 16.53 10.32 -2.25
N HIS A 154 16.34 9.49 -1.23
CA HIS A 154 16.42 9.90 0.18
C HIS A 154 17.82 9.84 0.78
N ILE A 155 18.77 9.12 0.18
CA ILE A 155 20.19 9.18 0.59
C ILE A 155 20.74 10.62 0.50
N SER A 156 20.14 11.48 -0.35
CA SER A 156 20.50 12.89 -0.50
C SER A 156 19.73 13.86 0.44
N ARG A 157 18.76 13.39 1.23
CA ARG A 157 18.01 14.22 2.20
C ARG A 157 17.77 13.41 3.47
N PRO A 158 18.30 13.79 4.66
CA PRO A 158 17.99 13.10 5.89
C PRO A 158 16.49 13.24 6.17
N ASN A 159 15.77 12.11 6.13
CA ASN A 159 14.36 12.04 6.50
C ASN A 159 14.22 12.15 8.01
N THR A 160 13.76 13.29 8.49
CA THR A 160 13.24 13.41 9.84
C THR A 160 11.81 12.84 9.85
N TYR A 161 11.65 11.52 9.99
CA TYR A 161 10.38 10.94 10.37
C TYR A 161 10.17 11.15 11.86
N THR A 162 9.57 12.24 12.24
CA THR A 162 9.04 12.42 13.59
C THR A 162 7.66 11.75 13.64
N PHE A 163 7.63 10.45 13.87
CA PHE A 163 6.43 9.80 14.36
C PHE A 163 6.35 10.09 15.86
N LEU A 164 5.47 11.00 16.24
CA LEU A 164 5.08 11.20 17.64
C LEU A 164 4.15 10.03 18.03
N ASP A 165 4.73 8.87 18.26
CA ASP A 165 4.06 7.76 18.93
C ASP A 165 4.57 7.69 20.37
N ASN A 166 3.74 8.08 21.30
CA ASN A 166 4.00 7.99 22.75
C ASN A 166 4.07 6.54 23.28
N ASP A 167 3.96 5.52 22.41
CA ASP A 167 3.83 4.12 22.83
C ASP A 167 4.98 3.18 22.41
N LEU A 168 6.04 3.68 21.77
CA LEU A 168 7.22 2.84 21.47
C LEU A 168 8.43 3.34 22.22
N SER A 169 8.91 2.50 23.16
CA SER A 169 10.16 2.71 23.88
C SER A 169 11.33 2.89 22.90
N PRO A 170 12.25 3.84 23.14
CA PRO A 170 13.41 4.12 22.28
C PRO A 170 14.32 2.89 22.03
N TYR A 171 14.22 1.86 22.86
CA TYR A 171 15.06 0.65 22.78
C TYR A 171 14.72 -0.30 21.62
N THR A 172 13.53 -0.20 21.02
CA THR A 172 13.11 -1.11 19.95
C THR A 172 13.69 -0.74 18.58
N ILE A 173 14.01 0.53 18.38
CA ILE A 173 14.54 1.03 17.08
C ILE A 173 16.05 0.79 17.00
N GLN A 174 16.77 0.92 18.12
CA GLN A 174 18.22 0.70 18.18
C GLN A 174 18.59 -0.74 17.81
N HIS A 175 17.80 -1.73 18.26
CA HIS A 175 18.06 -3.16 18.02
C HIS A 175 17.86 -3.58 16.55
N LEU A 176 17.06 -2.82 15.77
CA LEU A 176 16.85 -3.08 14.34
C LEU A 176 17.93 -2.43 13.45
N MET A 177 18.61 -1.41 13.97
CA MET A 177 19.71 -0.75 13.27
C MET A 177 21.05 -1.48 13.42
N ASP A 178 21.27 -2.10 14.57
CA ASP A 178 22.53 -2.83 14.86
C ASP A 178 22.65 -4.17 14.12
N GLN A 179 21.54 -4.75 13.66
CA GLN A 179 21.56 -5.99 12.87
C GLN A 179 21.92 -5.80 11.40
N ASN A 180 21.94 -4.57 10.89
CA ASN A 180 22.28 -4.26 9.48
C ASN A 180 23.73 -3.81 9.28
N GLN A 181 24.58 -3.86 10.33
CA GLN A 181 26.01 -3.49 10.20
C GLN A 181 26.97 -4.70 10.24
N THR A 182 26.45 -5.92 10.20
CA THR A 182 27.30 -7.13 10.21
C THR A 182 26.93 -8.03 9.01
N ILE A 183 27.22 -7.58 7.81
CA ILE A 183 27.54 -8.42 6.63
C ILE A 183 28.46 -7.60 5.74
#